data_0130ac0294bf3acb0281328e3d5570e4
#
_entry.id   0130ac0294bf3acb0281328e3d5570e4
#
_cell.length_a   1.000
_cell.length_b   1.000
_cell.length_c   1.000
_cell.angle_alpha   90.00
_cell.angle_beta   90.00
_cell.angle_gamma   90.00
#
_symmetry.space_group_name_H-M   'P 1'
#
loop_
_entity.id
_entity.type
_entity.pdbx_description
1 polymer ?
#
loop_
_entity_poly.entity_id
_entity_poly.type
_entity_poly.pdbx_seq_one_letter_code
_entity_poly.pdbx_strand_id
1 'polypeptide(L)'
;VVESGGCLVRLLITEPTPGNPIGLRLQILESDHLDASRTGTIGGAITVQGITLDATGAPAAYWLFPQHPGAAWYLPGSNQSSVPVPAAEVLHIYRKRRPGQLRDVSWLAPILLRLRDLGDYEAALLMKAKIEACLAAVITEEGDEVLTGPAAGLLRDAQGRPVEAFEPGMILYR
;
A
#
# COMPACT_ATOMS: atom_id res chain seq x y z
N VAL A 1 -11.09 -6.66 5.11
CA VAL A 1 -11.72 -7.22 3.89
C VAL A 1 -11.64 -6.23 2.72
N VAL A 2 -11.99 -4.95 2.93
CA VAL A 2 -12.00 -3.94 1.85
C VAL A 2 -10.59 -3.71 1.29
N GLU A 3 -9.62 -3.50 2.15
CA GLU A 3 -8.23 -3.22 1.78
C GLU A 3 -7.53 -4.47 1.24
N SER A 4 -7.48 -5.55 2.03
CA SER A 4 -6.78 -6.79 1.67
C SER A 4 -7.61 -7.71 0.76
N GLY A 5 -8.94 -7.51 0.67
CA GLY A 5 -9.86 -8.33 -0.11
C GLY A 5 -10.52 -9.45 0.69
N GLY A 6 -9.90 -9.94 1.75
CA GLY A 6 -10.40 -11.02 2.60
C GLY A 6 -9.87 -10.97 4.03
N CYS A 7 -10.30 -11.92 4.82
CA CYS A 7 -9.75 -12.18 6.16
C CYS A 7 -9.87 -13.68 6.49
N LEU A 8 -9.05 -14.12 7.41
CA LEU A 8 -9.05 -15.47 7.94
C LEU A 8 -9.56 -15.44 9.38
N VAL A 9 -10.45 -16.33 9.74
CA VAL A 9 -10.90 -16.48 11.12
C VAL A 9 -10.53 -17.89 11.57
N ARG A 10 -9.59 -17.98 12.50
CA ARG A 10 -9.19 -19.25 13.08
C ARG A 10 -10.06 -19.59 14.28
N LEU A 11 -10.57 -20.79 14.29
CA LEU A 11 -11.34 -21.36 15.38
C LEU A 11 -10.38 -22.07 16.36
N LEU A 12 -10.26 -21.54 17.56
CA LEU A 12 -9.45 -22.12 18.63
C LEU A 12 -10.37 -22.79 19.64
N ILE A 13 -10.33 -24.10 19.68
CA ILE A 13 -11.07 -24.88 20.68
C ILE A 13 -10.20 -24.98 21.93
N THR A 14 -10.73 -24.53 23.05
CA THR A 14 -10.06 -24.50 24.36
C THR A 14 -10.93 -25.18 25.41
N GLU A 15 -10.35 -25.55 26.53
CA GLU A 15 -11.14 -26.02 27.65
C GLU A 15 -12.15 -24.97 28.13
N PRO A 16 -13.39 -25.34 28.45
CA PRO A 16 -14.36 -24.42 29.00
C PRO A 16 -13.89 -23.80 30.31
N THR A 17 -14.02 -22.49 30.41
CA THR A 17 -13.69 -21.73 31.62
C THR A 17 -14.89 -20.88 32.04
N PRO A 18 -14.97 -20.39 33.30
CA PRO A 18 -16.07 -19.52 33.74
C PRO A 18 -16.28 -18.28 32.87
N GLY A 19 -15.20 -17.76 32.23
CA GLY A 19 -15.25 -16.64 31.29
C GLY A 19 -15.54 -17.07 29.84
N ASN A 20 -15.40 -18.35 29.51
CA ASN A 20 -15.66 -18.91 28.17
C ASN A 20 -16.28 -20.32 28.32
N PRO A 21 -17.56 -20.41 28.65
CA PRO A 21 -18.22 -21.69 28.91
C PRO A 21 -18.37 -22.57 27.66
N ILE A 22 -18.27 -21.99 26.46
CA ILE A 22 -18.36 -22.73 25.19
C ILE A 22 -17.01 -23.35 24.82
N GLY A 23 -15.88 -22.84 25.37
CA GLY A 23 -14.54 -23.30 25.01
C GLY A 23 -14.14 -22.95 23.57
N LEU A 24 -14.78 -21.98 22.94
CA LEU A 24 -14.45 -21.51 21.58
C LEU A 24 -13.89 -20.08 21.64
N ARG A 25 -12.75 -19.88 20.98
CA ARG A 25 -12.17 -18.55 20.73
C ARG A 25 -12.01 -18.34 19.25
N LEU A 26 -12.31 -17.14 18.79
CA LEU A 26 -12.13 -16.71 17.41
C LEU A 26 -10.89 -15.81 17.34
N GLN A 27 -9.97 -16.17 16.46
CA GLN A 27 -8.80 -15.35 16.13
C GLN A 27 -8.99 -14.81 14.73
N ILE A 28 -9.17 -13.50 14.61
CA ILE A 28 -9.25 -12.81 13.32
C ILE A 28 -7.83 -12.52 12.86
N LEU A 29 -7.52 -12.95 11.63
CA LEU A 29 -6.21 -12.81 11.00
C LEU A 29 -6.38 -12.07 9.67
N GLU A 30 -5.43 -11.20 9.37
CA GLU A 30 -5.34 -10.55 8.06
C GLU A 30 -4.82 -11.54 7.00
N SER A 31 -5.08 -11.27 5.73
CA SER A 31 -4.60 -12.09 4.61
C SER A 31 -3.09 -12.26 4.59
N ASP A 32 -2.34 -11.32 5.19
CA ASP A 32 -0.88 -11.33 5.23
C ASP A 32 -0.31 -12.40 6.18
N HIS A 33 -1.14 -12.94 7.08
CA HIS A 33 -0.75 -14.13 7.86
C HIS A 33 -0.61 -15.38 7.00
N LEU A 34 -1.17 -15.40 5.78
CA LEU A 34 -1.06 -16.54 4.88
C LEU A 34 0.26 -16.46 4.09
N ASP A 35 1.08 -17.50 4.22
CA ASP A 35 2.38 -17.58 3.56
C ASP A 35 2.25 -17.80 2.05
N ALA A 36 2.15 -16.70 1.31
CA ALA A 36 2.02 -16.71 -0.15
C ALA A 36 3.25 -17.27 -0.88
N SER A 37 4.41 -17.38 -0.21
CA SER A 37 5.63 -17.95 -0.80
C SER A 37 5.53 -19.47 -1.00
N ARG A 38 4.66 -20.13 -0.24
CA ARG A 38 4.41 -21.57 -0.33
C ARG A 38 3.59 -21.90 -1.57
N THR A 39 4.26 -22.24 -2.66
CA THR A 39 3.63 -22.69 -3.91
C THR A 39 4.41 -23.88 -4.46
N GLY A 40 3.71 -24.96 -4.83
CA GLY A 40 4.30 -26.18 -5.37
C GLY A 40 3.69 -27.44 -4.77
N THR A 41 4.36 -28.58 -4.95
CA THR A 41 3.96 -29.85 -4.34
C THR A 41 4.66 -30.01 -3.00
N ILE A 42 3.90 -29.96 -1.92
CA ILE A 42 4.39 -30.11 -0.55
C ILE A 42 3.76 -31.37 0.05
N GLY A 43 4.58 -32.34 0.45
CA GLY A 43 4.09 -33.61 1.03
C GLY A 43 3.15 -34.41 0.11
N GLY A 44 3.28 -34.27 -1.21
CA GLY A 44 2.45 -34.95 -2.19
C GLY A 44 1.11 -34.22 -2.50
N ALA A 45 0.80 -33.13 -1.81
CA ALA A 45 -0.38 -32.29 -2.06
C ALA A 45 0.00 -31.00 -2.79
N ILE A 46 -0.89 -30.49 -3.63
CA ILE A 46 -0.69 -29.22 -4.35
C ILE A 46 -0.97 -28.07 -3.39
N THR A 47 0.01 -27.21 -3.22
CA THR A 47 -0.11 -25.99 -2.43
C THR A 47 0.01 -24.78 -3.37
N VAL A 48 -0.94 -23.85 -3.28
CA VAL A 48 -0.98 -22.63 -4.07
C VAL A 48 -1.07 -21.44 -3.13
N GLN A 49 -0.02 -20.60 -3.10
CA GLN A 49 0.05 -19.39 -2.29
C GLN A 49 -0.36 -19.62 -0.81
N GLY A 50 0.17 -20.68 -0.21
CA GLY A 50 -0.09 -21.01 1.19
C GLY A 50 -1.39 -21.79 1.45
N ILE A 51 -2.13 -22.16 0.44
CA ILE A 51 -3.35 -22.99 0.56
C ILE A 51 -3.07 -24.35 -0.04
N THR A 52 -3.04 -25.37 0.79
CA THR A 52 -2.91 -26.76 0.34
C THR A 52 -4.27 -27.29 -0.06
N LEU A 53 -4.34 -27.90 -1.23
CA LEU A 53 -5.57 -28.45 -1.81
C LEU A 53 -5.60 -29.97 -1.64
N ASP A 54 -6.78 -30.51 -1.45
CA ASP A 54 -7.03 -31.93 -1.53
C ASP A 54 -7.16 -32.43 -3.00
N ALA A 55 -7.42 -33.72 -3.18
CA ALA A 55 -7.60 -34.33 -4.49
C ALA A 55 -8.82 -33.78 -5.26
N THR A 56 -9.77 -33.14 -4.58
CA THR A 56 -10.96 -32.55 -5.18
C THR A 56 -10.77 -31.06 -5.52
N GLY A 57 -9.62 -30.48 -5.14
CA GLY A 57 -9.34 -29.05 -5.31
C GLY A 57 -9.93 -28.17 -4.20
N ALA A 58 -10.44 -28.76 -3.12
CA ALA A 58 -10.88 -28.03 -1.95
C ALA A 58 -9.69 -27.71 -1.01
N PRO A 59 -9.73 -26.61 -0.24
CA PRO A 59 -8.72 -26.32 0.75
C PRO A 59 -8.66 -27.39 1.85
N ALA A 60 -7.47 -27.99 2.04
CA ALA A 60 -7.19 -28.97 3.09
C ALA A 60 -6.44 -28.36 4.27
N ALA A 61 -5.51 -27.42 4.00
CA ALA A 61 -4.76 -26.71 5.04
C ALA A 61 -4.36 -25.30 4.58
N TYR A 62 -4.12 -24.45 5.55
CA TYR A 62 -3.60 -23.09 5.37
C TYR A 62 -2.26 -22.95 6.06
N TRP A 63 -1.26 -22.43 5.35
CA TRP A 63 0.06 -22.14 5.92
C TRP A 63 0.06 -20.74 6.51
N LEU A 64 -0.02 -20.66 7.82
CA LEU A 64 -0.18 -19.39 8.54
C LEU A 64 1.10 -19.04 9.31
N PHE A 65 1.49 -17.76 9.24
CA PHE A 65 2.49 -17.22 10.14
C PHE A 65 1.92 -17.07 11.54
N PRO A 66 2.67 -17.47 12.60
CA PRO A 66 2.24 -17.31 13.99
C PRO A 66 2.01 -15.86 14.39
N GLN A 67 2.79 -14.95 13.78
CA GLN A 67 2.72 -13.52 14.02
C GLN A 67 2.58 -12.79 12.68
N HIS A 68 2.01 -11.57 12.69
CA HIS A 68 1.89 -10.77 11.48
C HIS A 68 3.28 -10.40 10.95
N PRO A 69 3.60 -10.65 9.65
CA PRO A 69 4.94 -10.39 9.09
C PRO A 69 5.34 -8.92 9.11
N GLY A 70 4.37 -7.99 9.17
CA GLY A 70 4.60 -6.55 9.30
C GLY A 70 4.55 -6.01 10.73
N ALA A 71 4.56 -6.87 11.75
CA ALA A 71 4.53 -6.42 13.14
C ALA A 71 5.81 -5.65 13.52
N ALA A 72 5.65 -4.43 14.05
CA ALA A 72 6.78 -3.54 14.38
C ALA A 72 7.73 -4.10 15.45
N TRP A 73 7.25 -5.01 16.29
CA TRP A 73 8.08 -5.68 17.33
C TRP A 73 8.88 -6.87 16.83
N TYR A 74 8.77 -7.16 15.53
CA TYR A 74 9.46 -8.29 14.94
C TYR A 74 10.97 -8.09 15.03
N LEU A 75 11.63 -8.95 15.78
CA LEU A 75 13.09 -8.91 15.88
C LEU A 75 13.70 -9.43 14.57
N PRO A 76 14.56 -8.65 13.91
CA PRO A 76 15.28 -9.11 12.74
C PRO A 76 16.05 -10.39 13.07
N GLY A 77 15.80 -11.48 12.32
CA GLY A 77 16.44 -12.78 12.52
C GLY A 77 15.60 -13.81 13.27
N SER A 78 14.39 -13.48 13.77
CA SER A 78 13.44 -14.49 14.19
C SER A 78 12.89 -15.21 12.94
N ASN A 79 13.14 -16.51 12.87
CA ASN A 79 12.73 -17.34 11.74
C ASN A 79 11.20 -17.55 11.81
N GLN A 80 10.44 -16.70 11.13
CA GLN A 80 9.00 -16.91 10.98
C GLN A 80 8.76 -18.07 10.00
N SER A 81 8.72 -19.27 10.54
CA SER A 81 8.24 -20.42 9.76
C SER A 81 6.72 -20.47 9.81
N SER A 82 6.09 -20.52 8.65
CA SER A 82 4.66 -20.76 8.55
C SER A 82 4.31 -22.18 8.99
N VAL A 83 3.19 -22.33 9.68
CA VAL A 83 2.69 -23.59 10.21
C VAL A 83 1.43 -23.99 9.47
N PRO A 84 1.29 -25.25 9.03
CA PRO A 84 0.06 -25.71 8.40
C PRO A 84 -1.05 -25.85 9.45
N VAL A 85 -2.17 -25.19 9.22
CA VAL A 85 -3.39 -25.24 10.03
C VAL A 85 -4.49 -25.95 9.21
N PRO A 86 -5.18 -26.97 9.74
CA PRO A 86 -6.24 -27.66 9.04
C PRO A 86 -7.34 -26.70 8.57
N ALA A 87 -7.87 -26.90 7.36
CA ALA A 87 -8.93 -26.05 6.83
C ALA A 87 -10.21 -26.07 7.68
N ALA A 88 -10.45 -27.15 8.42
CA ALA A 88 -11.57 -27.25 9.36
C ALA A 88 -11.51 -26.23 10.51
N GLU A 89 -10.32 -25.73 10.85
CA GLU A 89 -10.10 -24.71 11.88
C GLU A 89 -10.08 -23.29 11.35
N VAL A 90 -10.22 -23.09 10.02
CA VAL A 90 -10.05 -21.77 9.38
C VAL A 90 -11.24 -21.45 8.50
N LEU A 91 -11.91 -20.36 8.81
CA LEU A 91 -12.91 -19.75 7.92
C LEU A 91 -12.21 -18.70 7.08
N HIS A 92 -12.07 -18.94 5.78
CA HIS A 92 -11.53 -17.99 4.83
C HIS A 92 -12.66 -17.18 4.21
N ILE A 93 -12.79 -15.93 4.63
CA ILE A 93 -13.87 -15.03 4.25
C ILE A 93 -13.34 -14.06 3.17
N TYR A 94 -13.78 -14.25 1.94
CA TYR A 94 -13.44 -13.39 0.81
C TYR A 94 -14.51 -13.43 -0.27
N ARG A 95 -14.50 -12.45 -1.18
CA ARG A 95 -15.43 -12.42 -2.31
C ARG A 95 -14.85 -13.19 -3.49
N LYS A 96 -15.39 -14.35 -3.76
CA LYS A 96 -15.06 -15.16 -4.94
C LYS A 96 -15.66 -14.52 -6.20
N ARG A 97 -14.82 -14.13 -7.15
CA ARG A 97 -15.24 -13.48 -8.41
C ARG A 97 -15.24 -14.44 -9.59
N ARG A 98 -14.49 -15.56 -9.50
CA ARG A 98 -14.37 -16.58 -10.55
C ARG A 98 -14.25 -17.98 -9.93
N PRO A 99 -14.68 -19.03 -10.64
CA PRO A 99 -14.40 -20.40 -10.24
C PRO A 99 -12.90 -20.65 -10.08
N GLY A 100 -12.51 -21.49 -9.12
CA GLY A 100 -11.10 -21.80 -8.87
C GLY A 100 -10.28 -20.70 -8.20
N GLN A 101 -10.87 -19.56 -7.86
CA GLN A 101 -10.18 -18.54 -7.10
C GLN A 101 -9.97 -18.99 -5.66
N LEU A 102 -8.70 -19.03 -5.24
CA LEU A 102 -8.27 -19.44 -3.90
C LEU A 102 -7.91 -18.25 -3.01
N ARG A 103 -7.43 -17.16 -3.61
CA ARG A 103 -6.99 -15.95 -2.91
C ARG A 103 -7.99 -14.82 -3.12
N ASP A 104 -8.06 -14.00 -2.11
CA ASP A 104 -8.75 -12.73 -2.10
C ASP A 104 -8.08 -11.69 -3.03
N VAL A 105 -8.86 -10.73 -3.45
CA VAL A 105 -8.41 -9.58 -4.22
C VAL A 105 -9.02 -8.33 -3.61
N SER A 106 -8.20 -7.34 -3.31
CA SER A 106 -8.64 -6.04 -2.77
C SER A 106 -9.81 -5.47 -3.58
N TRP A 107 -10.77 -4.88 -2.90
CA TRP A 107 -11.87 -4.19 -3.56
C TRP A 107 -11.40 -2.92 -4.26
N LEU A 108 -10.26 -2.37 -3.82
CA LEU A 108 -9.64 -1.18 -4.42
C LEU A 108 -8.83 -1.51 -5.69
N ALA A 109 -8.52 -2.80 -5.95
CA ALA A 109 -7.69 -3.21 -7.08
C ALA A 109 -8.09 -2.56 -8.43
N PRO A 110 -9.40 -2.49 -8.82
CA PRO A 110 -9.78 -1.90 -10.11
C PRO A 110 -9.62 -0.38 -10.18
N ILE A 111 -9.48 0.31 -9.05
CA ILE A 111 -9.40 1.77 -9.00
C ILE A 111 -8.03 2.29 -8.58
N LEU A 112 -7.08 1.41 -8.23
CA LEU A 112 -5.74 1.80 -7.73
C LEU A 112 -5.00 2.73 -8.70
N LEU A 113 -5.04 2.44 -10.00
CA LEU A 113 -4.40 3.29 -11.01
C LEU A 113 -5.03 4.68 -11.06
N ARG A 114 -6.36 4.77 -11.00
CA ARG A 114 -7.08 6.05 -11.00
C ARG A 114 -6.83 6.85 -9.72
N LEU A 115 -6.68 6.19 -8.58
CA LEU A 115 -6.32 6.86 -7.32
C LEU A 115 -4.91 7.44 -7.39
N ARG A 116 -3.97 6.73 -8.02
CA ARG A 116 -2.64 7.24 -8.28
C ARG A 116 -2.67 8.46 -9.20
N ASP A 117 -3.38 8.37 -10.32
CA ASP A 117 -3.53 9.47 -11.27
C ASP A 117 -4.16 10.70 -10.61
N LEU A 118 -5.13 10.50 -9.69
CA LEU A 118 -5.73 11.58 -8.90
C LEU A 118 -4.69 12.24 -7.99
N GLY A 119 -3.87 11.46 -7.29
CA GLY A 119 -2.79 11.99 -6.46
C GLY A 119 -1.76 12.81 -7.25
N ASP A 120 -1.36 12.32 -8.42
CA ASP A 120 -0.46 13.02 -9.33
C ASP A 120 -1.08 14.33 -9.85
N TYR A 121 -2.39 14.31 -10.16
CA TYR A 121 -3.14 15.50 -10.55
C TYR A 121 -3.22 16.55 -9.42
N GLU A 122 -3.53 16.13 -8.19
CA GLU A 122 -3.56 17.03 -7.02
C GLU A 122 -2.17 17.66 -6.78
N ALA A 123 -1.11 16.88 -6.88
CA ALA A 123 0.26 17.38 -6.76
C ALA A 123 0.60 18.42 -7.84
N ALA A 124 0.19 18.18 -9.09
CA ALA A 124 0.38 19.10 -10.21
C ALA A 124 -0.42 20.41 -10.01
N LEU A 125 -1.66 20.33 -9.51
CA LEU A 125 -2.47 21.51 -9.18
C LEU A 125 -1.83 22.35 -8.08
N LEU A 126 -1.32 21.72 -7.02
CA LEU A 126 -0.60 22.42 -5.96
C LEU A 126 0.67 23.11 -6.48
N MET A 127 1.40 22.43 -7.36
CA MET A 127 2.59 23.03 -7.99
C MET A 127 2.20 24.23 -8.86
N LYS A 128 1.15 24.10 -9.69
CA LYS A 128 0.62 25.20 -10.48
C LYS A 128 0.23 26.40 -9.61
N ALA A 129 -0.54 26.14 -8.54
CA ALA A 129 -0.98 27.19 -7.62
C ALA A 129 0.20 27.89 -6.93
N LYS A 130 1.26 27.14 -6.57
CA LYS A 130 2.49 27.74 -6.02
C LYS A 130 3.19 28.64 -7.02
N ILE A 131 3.30 28.20 -8.29
CA ILE A 131 3.91 29.02 -9.35
C ILE A 131 3.07 30.27 -9.60
N GLU A 132 1.75 30.14 -9.71
CA GLU A 132 0.83 31.27 -9.91
C GLU A 132 0.89 32.27 -8.74
N ALA A 133 1.03 31.80 -7.51
CA ALA A 133 1.19 32.66 -6.34
C ALA A 133 2.55 33.39 -6.31
N CYS A 134 3.58 32.84 -6.94
CA CYS A 134 4.90 33.46 -7.05
C CYS A 134 4.97 34.47 -8.21
N LEU A 135 4.19 34.28 -9.28
CA LEU A 135 4.19 35.12 -10.47
C LEU A 135 3.09 36.17 -10.35
N ALA A 136 3.42 37.40 -9.94
CA ALA A 136 2.45 38.51 -9.88
C ALA A 136 2.17 39.12 -11.26
N ALA A 137 3.21 39.26 -12.12
CA ALA A 137 3.06 39.73 -13.50
C ALA A 137 4.31 39.37 -14.34
N VAL A 138 4.10 39.11 -15.64
CA VAL A 138 5.14 39.07 -16.66
C VAL A 138 4.84 40.21 -17.63
N ILE A 139 5.64 41.25 -17.68
CA ILE A 139 5.48 42.36 -18.59
C ILE A 139 6.49 42.15 -19.73
N THR A 140 6.00 42.02 -20.95
CA THR A 140 6.81 41.97 -22.18
C THR A 140 6.78 43.37 -22.81
N GLU A 141 7.90 44.03 -22.93
CA GLU A 141 8.05 45.26 -23.72
C GLU A 141 8.67 44.92 -25.08
N GLU A 142 8.02 45.37 -26.13
CA GLU A 142 8.54 45.35 -27.51
C GLU A 142 9.33 46.64 -27.71
N GLY A 143 10.57 46.67 -27.25
CA GLY A 143 11.43 47.85 -27.41
C GLY A 143 12.84 47.61 -26.91
N ASP A 144 13.80 48.22 -27.55
CA ASP A 144 15.25 47.99 -27.46
C ASP A 144 15.92 48.61 -26.21
N GLU A 145 15.16 49.04 -25.20
CA GLU A 145 15.69 49.53 -23.92
C GLU A 145 15.46 48.55 -22.78
N VAL A 146 16.54 47.97 -22.31
CA VAL A 146 16.58 47.20 -21.09
C VAL A 146 16.35 48.11 -19.89
N LEU A 147 15.12 48.28 -19.43
CA LEU A 147 14.81 48.94 -18.18
C LEU A 147 15.37 48.09 -17.00
N THR A 148 16.52 48.49 -16.53
CA THR A 148 17.10 48.02 -15.28
C THR A 148 16.27 48.56 -14.11
N GLY A 149 15.24 47.85 -13.70
CA GLY A 149 14.48 48.15 -12.49
C GLY A 149 15.32 47.91 -11.23
N PRO A 150 14.93 48.46 -10.05
CA PRO A 150 15.67 48.35 -8.78
C PRO A 150 15.68 46.94 -8.15
N ALA A 151 15.18 45.92 -8.84
CA ALA A 151 15.24 44.50 -8.43
C ALA A 151 16.60 43.82 -8.73
N ALA A 152 17.62 44.58 -9.07
CA ALA A 152 18.96 44.05 -9.35
C ALA A 152 19.80 43.76 -8.09
N GLY A 153 19.19 43.31 -7.03
CA GLY A 153 19.83 42.57 -5.96
C GLY A 153 19.97 41.10 -6.36
N LEU A 154 20.60 40.83 -7.51
CA LEU A 154 20.83 39.51 -8.02
C LEU A 154 21.62 38.68 -7.02
N LEU A 155 20.92 37.72 -6.38
CA LEU A 155 21.57 36.60 -5.75
C LEU A 155 22.44 35.92 -6.81
N ARG A 156 23.74 35.85 -6.58
CA ARG A 156 24.67 35.19 -7.48
C ARG A 156 25.00 33.81 -6.93
N ASP A 157 25.05 32.80 -7.79
CA ASP A 157 25.55 31.49 -7.41
C ASP A 157 27.05 31.51 -7.11
N ALA A 158 27.60 30.40 -6.60
CA ALA A 158 29.03 30.30 -6.31
C ALA A 158 29.92 30.49 -7.54
N GLN A 159 29.39 30.49 -8.74
CA GLN A 159 30.04 30.72 -10.02
C GLN A 159 29.81 32.14 -10.55
N GLY A 160 29.15 33.00 -9.79
CA GLY A 160 28.88 34.41 -10.15
C GLY A 160 27.73 34.63 -11.14
N ARG A 161 26.93 33.59 -11.46
CA ARG A 161 25.78 33.69 -12.35
C ARG A 161 24.57 34.22 -11.58
N PRO A 162 23.73 35.08 -12.18
CA PRO A 162 22.53 35.56 -11.52
C PRO A 162 21.55 34.37 -11.29
N VAL A 163 21.11 34.19 -10.05
CA VAL A 163 20.06 33.24 -9.69
C VAL A 163 18.76 34.00 -9.61
N GLU A 164 17.84 33.71 -10.51
CA GLU A 164 16.48 34.24 -10.44
C GLU A 164 15.71 33.45 -9.36
N ALA A 165 15.59 34.02 -8.17
CA ALA A 165 14.72 33.52 -7.14
C ALA A 165 13.34 34.16 -7.32
N PHE A 166 12.34 33.35 -7.62
CA PHE A 166 10.95 33.81 -7.71
C PHE A 166 10.37 33.96 -6.31
N GLU A 167 10.08 35.20 -5.92
CA GLU A 167 9.37 35.50 -4.69
C GLU A 167 7.91 35.90 -4.99
N PRO A 168 6.96 35.64 -4.07
CA PRO A 168 5.58 36.08 -4.23
C PRO A 168 5.50 37.58 -4.46
N GLY A 169 4.88 37.99 -5.55
CA GLY A 169 4.75 39.43 -5.92
C GLY A 169 5.85 39.99 -6.82
N MET A 170 6.77 39.16 -7.30
CA MET A 170 7.81 39.58 -8.22
C MET A 170 7.23 39.88 -9.60
N ILE A 171 7.64 41.03 -10.20
CA ILE A 171 7.30 41.41 -11.56
C ILE A 171 8.53 41.11 -12.44
N LEU A 172 8.37 40.26 -13.44
CA LEU A 172 9.41 39.99 -14.44
C LEU A 172 9.20 40.88 -15.65
N TYR A 173 10.22 41.69 -15.98
CA TYR A 173 10.32 42.47 -17.22
C TYR A 173 11.20 41.70 -18.22
N ARG A 174 10.72 41.50 -19.42
CA ARG A 174 11.49 40.88 -20.51
C ARG A 174 11.29 41.64 -21.82
#